data_c412a43a34eeac9f3f3c18e7a3bae09d
#
_entry.id   c412a43a34eeac9f3f3c18e7a3bae09d
#
_cell.length_a   1.000
_cell.length_b   1.000
_cell.length_c   1.000
_cell.angle_alpha   90.00
_cell.angle_beta   90.00
_cell.angle_gamma   90.00
#
_symmetry.space_group_name_H-M   'P 1'
#
loop_
_entity.id
_entity.type
_entity.pdbx_description
1 polymer ?
#
loop_
_entity_poly.entity_id
_entity_poly.type
_entity_poly.pdbx_seq_one_letter_code
_entity_poly.pdbx_strand_id
1 'polypeptide(L)'
;MRKLSKLKWLILAIVWCGFTDQENEIKATYLANCGFLYENDKSKILIDPFGTEYGKFFYLPSEKTKWNIIKGNAPFNKIDLLLITHIHGDHFNAILTESFLLNHSKAKMICPSQVYKQMKDSCSSFAKIEPQIISPDLSMNESKRIIINDFSVTTIRMQHGTDRRLEGLSNSDYTEYEKTENFGYVVHFDKKNVFHQGDGCLRINDKALKNIDCPIDIAHLSYFDWDSISMEIVKRDLKADNVIFMHGTKPAKELDSEQFQGVKPQIIFFNQELESRIFD
;
A
#
# COMPACT_ATOMS: atom_id res chain seq x y z
N MET A 1 -27.56 -8.99 77.97
CA MET A 1 -26.41 -8.45 77.28
C MET A 1 -26.33 -9.14 75.92
N ARG A 2 -26.71 -8.46 74.81
CA ARG A 2 -26.72 -8.98 73.45
C ARG A 2 -25.47 -8.45 72.74
N LYS A 3 -24.58 -9.35 72.27
CA LYS A 3 -23.44 -9.04 71.48
C LYS A 3 -23.89 -8.82 70.04
N LEU A 4 -23.72 -7.58 69.52
CA LEU A 4 -23.87 -7.27 68.11
C LEU A 4 -22.61 -7.75 67.34
N SER A 5 -22.80 -8.66 66.38
CA SER A 5 -21.80 -9.09 65.43
C SER A 5 -21.65 -8.03 64.30
N LYS A 6 -20.48 -7.49 64.20
CA LYS A 6 -20.13 -6.55 63.06
C LYS A 6 -19.93 -7.34 61.78
N LEU A 7 -20.89 -7.24 60.85
CA LEU A 7 -20.78 -7.77 59.51
C LEU A 7 -19.90 -6.81 58.67
N LYS A 8 -18.70 -7.24 58.31
CA LYS A 8 -17.81 -6.49 57.40
C LYS A 8 -18.28 -6.75 55.97
N TRP A 9 -18.76 -5.71 55.32
CA TRP A 9 -19.01 -5.73 53.86
C TRP A 9 -17.69 -5.59 53.14
N LEU A 10 -17.28 -6.64 52.43
CA LEU A 10 -16.15 -6.62 51.49
C LEU A 10 -16.68 -6.10 50.15
N ILE A 11 -16.39 -4.86 49.83
CA ILE A 11 -16.68 -4.29 48.50
C ILE A 11 -15.62 -4.83 47.56
N LEU A 12 -16.00 -5.77 46.71
CA LEU A 12 -15.17 -6.25 45.57
C LEU A 12 -15.25 -5.18 44.48
N ALA A 13 -14.24 -4.33 44.38
CA ALA A 13 -14.07 -3.44 43.23
C ALA A 13 -13.67 -4.29 42.03
N ILE A 14 -14.63 -4.58 41.14
CA ILE A 14 -14.34 -5.15 39.83
C ILE A 14 -13.72 -4.02 39.01
N VAL A 15 -12.40 -4.02 38.89
CA VAL A 15 -11.70 -3.19 37.91
C VAL A 15 -12.04 -3.78 36.55
N TRP A 16 -13.01 -3.18 35.89
CA TRP A 16 -13.28 -3.45 34.49
C TRP A 16 -12.11 -2.82 33.69
N CYS A 17 -11.05 -3.59 33.43
CA CYS A 17 -10.11 -3.25 32.37
C CYS A 17 -10.91 -3.29 31.07
N GLY A 18 -11.32 -2.12 30.62
CA GLY A 18 -11.83 -1.98 29.26
C GLY A 18 -10.71 -2.39 28.31
N PHE A 19 -10.79 -3.59 27.78
CA PHE A 19 -10.09 -3.93 26.55
C PHE A 19 -10.69 -3.01 25.50
N THR A 20 -10.00 -1.90 25.21
CA THR A 20 -10.28 -1.14 23.98
C THR A 20 -9.94 -2.08 22.84
N ASP A 21 -10.88 -2.26 21.92
CA ASP A 21 -10.71 -2.99 20.67
C ASP A 21 -9.65 -2.28 19.78
N GLN A 22 -8.40 -2.30 20.19
CA GLN A 22 -7.25 -1.81 19.41
C GLN A 22 -6.87 -2.79 18.28
N GLU A 23 -7.49 -3.97 18.25
CA GLU A 23 -7.13 -5.05 17.31
C GLU A 23 -7.52 -4.79 15.84
N ASN A 24 -8.18 -3.67 15.53
CA ASN A 24 -8.72 -3.43 14.18
C ASN A 24 -8.16 -2.19 13.49
N GLU A 25 -7.31 -1.42 14.14
CA GLU A 25 -6.78 -0.17 13.58
C GLU A 25 -5.66 -0.44 12.58
N ILE A 26 -5.69 0.26 11.43
CA ILE A 26 -4.57 0.33 10.49
C ILE A 26 -4.07 1.76 10.46
N LYS A 27 -2.78 1.93 10.69
CA LYS A 27 -2.11 3.20 10.47
C LYS A 27 -1.45 3.21 9.11
N ALA A 28 -1.83 4.17 8.28
CA ALA A 28 -1.18 4.48 7.01
C ALA A 28 -0.27 5.68 7.18
N THR A 29 0.99 5.55 6.79
CA THR A 29 1.96 6.65 6.75
C THR A 29 2.40 6.89 5.32
N TYR A 30 2.22 8.11 4.85
CA TYR A 30 2.58 8.52 3.49
C TYR A 30 4.08 8.74 3.37
N LEU A 31 4.72 8.14 2.36
CA LEU A 31 6.14 8.29 2.10
C LEU A 31 6.47 9.23 0.95
N ALA A 32 5.49 9.65 0.21
CA ALA A 32 5.47 10.42 -1.03
C ALA A 32 5.17 9.57 -2.28
N ASN A 33 4.73 10.19 -3.37
CA ASN A 33 4.27 9.57 -4.61
C ASN A 33 3.25 8.45 -4.36
N CYS A 34 3.60 7.21 -4.68
CA CYS A 34 2.81 6.01 -4.41
C CYS A 34 3.28 5.24 -3.17
N GLY A 35 4.28 5.79 -2.45
CA GLY A 35 4.89 5.14 -1.31
C GLY A 35 4.08 5.23 -0.02
N PHE A 36 3.83 4.10 0.62
CA PHE A 36 3.15 4.02 1.92
C PHE A 36 3.77 2.98 2.85
N LEU A 37 3.72 3.28 4.14
CA LEU A 37 3.89 2.30 5.21
C LEU A 37 2.52 2.03 5.85
N TYR A 38 2.11 0.78 5.85
CA TYR A 38 0.96 0.29 6.62
C TYR A 38 1.42 -0.48 7.83
N GLU A 39 0.84 -0.19 8.97
CA GLU A 39 1.15 -0.90 10.21
C GLU A 39 -0.12 -1.14 11.05
N ASN A 40 -0.17 -2.31 11.66
CA ASN A 40 -1.03 -2.63 12.79
C ASN A 40 -0.16 -3.22 13.90
N ASP A 41 -0.76 -3.74 14.97
CA ASP A 41 -0.03 -4.30 16.11
C ASP A 41 0.85 -5.51 15.74
N LYS A 42 0.54 -6.22 14.64
CA LYS A 42 1.17 -7.49 14.26
C LYS A 42 2.13 -7.38 13.08
N SER A 43 1.90 -6.43 12.16
CA SER A 43 2.62 -6.41 10.88
C SER A 43 2.88 -5.01 10.35
N LYS A 44 3.98 -4.89 9.58
CA LYS A 44 4.40 -3.66 8.89
C LYS A 44 4.74 -3.94 7.45
N ILE A 45 4.09 -3.20 6.55
CA ILE A 45 4.18 -3.40 5.11
C ILE A 45 4.52 -2.09 4.43
N LEU A 46 5.58 -2.12 3.62
CA LEU A 46 5.97 -1.02 2.74
C LEU A 46 5.48 -1.27 1.32
N ILE A 47 5.00 -0.22 0.67
CA ILE A 47 4.64 -0.25 -0.76
C ILE A 47 5.39 0.88 -1.45
N ASP A 48 6.10 0.61 -2.55
CA ASP A 48 6.82 1.53 -3.44
C ASP A 48 7.63 2.65 -2.73
N PRO A 49 8.51 2.32 -1.76
CA PRO A 49 9.15 3.34 -0.93
C PRO A 49 10.39 3.98 -1.56
N PHE A 50 10.86 3.52 -2.73
CA PHE A 50 12.18 3.86 -3.24
C PHE A 50 12.19 4.57 -4.60
N GLY A 51 11.20 5.43 -4.87
CA GLY A 51 11.23 6.30 -6.03
C GLY A 51 12.43 7.25 -6.02
N THR A 52 13.15 7.35 -7.16
CA THR A 52 14.35 8.20 -7.35
C THR A 52 14.32 9.00 -8.64
N GLU A 53 13.51 8.62 -9.62
CA GLU A 53 13.44 9.26 -10.92
C GLU A 53 12.16 10.07 -11.09
N TYR A 54 12.16 10.94 -12.11
CA TYR A 54 11.01 11.79 -12.45
C TYR A 54 10.58 12.81 -11.39
N GLY A 55 11.47 13.20 -10.45
CA GLY A 55 11.19 14.17 -9.38
C GLY A 55 10.79 15.58 -9.83
N LYS A 56 10.87 15.88 -11.14
CA LYS A 56 10.28 17.10 -11.73
C LYS A 56 8.77 16.99 -11.91
N PHE A 57 8.26 15.77 -12.01
CA PHE A 57 6.86 15.45 -12.26
C PHE A 57 6.16 14.91 -11.02
N PHE A 58 6.89 14.19 -10.16
CA PHE A 58 6.33 13.52 -8.99
C PHE A 58 6.98 14.00 -7.69
N TYR A 59 6.21 14.01 -6.64
CA TYR A 59 6.70 14.22 -5.29
C TYR A 59 7.30 12.91 -4.78
N LEU A 60 8.62 12.82 -4.66
CA LEU A 60 9.33 11.60 -4.29
C LEU A 60 9.76 11.60 -2.82
N PRO A 61 9.96 10.40 -2.20
CA PRO A 61 10.50 10.30 -0.85
C PRO A 61 11.87 10.99 -0.73
N SER A 62 12.07 11.72 0.36
CA SER A 62 13.36 12.38 0.62
C SER A 62 14.47 11.34 0.85
N GLU A 63 15.72 11.74 0.59
CA GLU A 63 16.89 10.89 0.87
C GLU A 63 16.94 10.47 2.34
N LYS A 64 16.53 11.36 3.25
CA LYS A 64 16.45 11.08 4.69
C LYS A 64 15.45 9.94 4.98
N THR A 65 14.27 9.98 4.37
CA THR A 65 13.25 8.93 4.55
C THR A 65 13.73 7.60 3.97
N LYS A 66 14.25 7.60 2.75
CA LYS A 66 14.84 6.39 2.13
C LYS A 66 15.95 5.78 3.00
N TRP A 67 16.83 6.62 3.55
CA TRP A 67 17.86 6.18 4.47
C TRP A 67 17.30 5.58 5.77
N ASN A 68 16.30 6.22 6.38
CA ASN A 68 15.65 5.70 7.59
C ASN A 68 14.98 4.35 7.33
N ILE A 69 14.34 4.17 6.18
CA ILE A 69 13.75 2.89 5.75
C ILE A 69 14.83 1.82 5.66
N ILE A 70 15.92 2.09 4.93
CA ILE A 70 17.03 1.15 4.77
C ILE A 70 17.65 0.76 6.11
N LYS A 71 17.82 1.70 7.02
CA LYS A 71 18.42 1.45 8.34
C LYS A 71 17.48 0.81 9.36
N GLY A 72 16.19 0.77 9.07
CA GLY A 72 15.17 0.30 10.02
C GLY A 72 15.02 1.21 11.23
N ASN A 73 15.24 2.52 11.05
CA ASN A 73 14.94 3.51 12.08
C ASN A 73 13.43 3.65 12.23
N ALA A 74 12.94 3.85 13.47
CA ALA A 74 11.51 4.02 13.69
C ALA A 74 10.92 5.12 12.79
N PRO A 75 9.71 4.89 12.17
CA PRO A 75 8.81 3.76 12.35
C PRO A 75 9.14 2.52 11.49
N PHE A 76 10.21 2.52 10.70
CA PHE A 76 10.56 1.51 9.69
C PHE A 76 11.29 0.28 10.26
N ASN A 77 11.27 0.10 11.56
CA ASN A 77 11.80 -1.09 12.21
C ASN A 77 10.82 -2.27 12.07
N LYS A 78 11.36 -3.48 11.94
CA LYS A 78 10.60 -4.74 11.87
C LYS A 78 9.59 -4.77 10.72
N ILE A 79 10.00 -4.35 9.53
CA ILE A 79 9.20 -4.50 8.31
C ILE A 79 9.10 -6.00 7.97
N ASP A 80 7.87 -6.47 7.75
CA ASP A 80 7.58 -7.86 7.37
C ASP A 80 7.57 -8.04 5.86
N LEU A 81 7.08 -7.03 5.12
CA LEU A 81 6.88 -7.12 3.69
C LEU A 81 7.17 -5.80 2.98
N LEU A 82 7.85 -5.91 1.84
CA LEU A 82 8.00 -4.87 0.82
C LEU A 82 7.22 -5.28 -0.42
N LEU A 83 6.34 -4.42 -0.90
CA LEU A 83 5.61 -4.56 -2.16
C LEU A 83 6.16 -3.56 -3.18
N ILE A 84 6.50 -4.04 -4.37
CA ILE A 84 6.88 -3.19 -5.51
C ILE A 84 5.87 -3.44 -6.61
N THR A 85 5.19 -2.36 -7.04
CA THR A 85 4.11 -2.47 -8.03
C THR A 85 4.64 -2.68 -9.45
N HIS A 86 5.69 -1.97 -9.84
CA HIS A 86 6.30 -2.06 -11.17
C HIS A 86 7.72 -1.48 -11.23
N ILE A 87 8.32 -1.50 -12.41
CA ILE A 87 9.76 -1.25 -12.63
C ILE A 87 10.15 0.23 -12.76
N HIS A 88 9.20 1.17 -12.88
CA HIS A 88 9.53 2.58 -13.11
C HIS A 88 10.28 3.22 -11.95
N GLY A 89 11.16 4.16 -12.28
CA GLY A 89 12.10 4.75 -11.32
C GLY A 89 11.47 5.66 -10.27
N ASP A 90 10.21 6.05 -10.41
CA ASP A 90 9.45 6.78 -9.39
C ASP A 90 8.76 5.86 -8.36
N HIS A 91 8.80 4.54 -8.58
CA HIS A 91 8.31 3.49 -7.66
C HIS A 91 9.44 2.62 -7.10
N PHE A 92 10.45 2.34 -7.91
CA PHE A 92 11.45 1.33 -7.63
C PHE A 92 12.88 1.79 -7.95
N ASN A 93 13.82 1.38 -7.11
CA ASN A 93 15.25 1.48 -7.34
C ASN A 93 15.94 0.21 -6.86
N ALA A 94 16.61 -0.51 -7.76
CA ALA A 94 17.22 -1.81 -7.46
C ALA A 94 18.25 -1.76 -6.33
N ILE A 95 19.11 -0.75 -6.33
CA ILE A 95 20.22 -0.63 -5.35
C ILE A 95 19.72 -0.26 -3.96
N LEU A 96 18.73 0.63 -3.86
CA LEU A 96 18.11 0.95 -2.57
C LEU A 96 17.32 -0.24 -2.02
N THR A 97 16.63 -0.97 -2.91
CA THR A 97 15.90 -2.21 -2.54
C THR A 97 16.86 -3.31 -2.08
N GLU A 98 17.99 -3.52 -2.77
CA GLU A 98 19.03 -4.43 -2.30
C GLU A 98 19.52 -4.04 -0.90
N SER A 99 19.84 -2.76 -0.72
CA SER A 99 20.30 -2.22 0.57
C SER A 99 19.27 -2.45 1.69
N PHE A 100 17.99 -2.27 1.39
CA PHE A 100 16.89 -2.54 2.33
C PHE A 100 16.86 -4.04 2.69
N LEU A 101 16.80 -4.94 1.73
CA LEU A 101 16.69 -6.38 1.97
C LEU A 101 17.90 -6.94 2.73
N LEU A 102 19.11 -6.42 2.48
CA LEU A 102 20.30 -6.79 3.23
C LEU A 102 20.22 -6.38 4.72
N ASN A 103 19.61 -5.24 5.02
CA ASN A 103 19.44 -4.76 6.40
C ASN A 103 18.20 -5.36 7.10
N HIS A 104 17.21 -5.82 6.35
CA HIS A 104 15.96 -6.41 6.84
C HIS A 104 15.85 -7.88 6.45
N SER A 105 16.74 -8.72 6.97
CA SER A 105 16.89 -10.13 6.55
C SER A 105 15.66 -11.00 6.78
N LYS A 106 14.68 -10.57 7.58
CA LYS A 106 13.41 -11.26 7.82
C LYS A 106 12.29 -10.77 6.91
N ALA A 107 12.43 -9.59 6.32
CA ALA A 107 11.44 -9.05 5.41
C ALA A 107 11.35 -9.90 4.14
N LYS A 108 10.13 -10.07 3.62
CA LYS A 108 9.90 -10.60 2.29
C LYS A 108 9.64 -9.45 1.31
N MET A 109 9.81 -9.71 0.03
CA MET A 109 9.43 -8.80 -1.04
C MET A 109 8.54 -9.52 -2.04
N ILE A 110 7.45 -8.86 -2.49
CA ILE A 110 6.65 -9.34 -3.63
C ILE A 110 6.80 -8.31 -4.75
N CYS A 111 7.10 -8.76 -5.96
CA CYS A 111 7.31 -7.88 -7.10
C CYS A 111 7.03 -8.57 -8.44
N PRO A 112 6.81 -7.80 -9.55
CA PRO A 112 6.74 -8.33 -10.90
C PRO A 112 8.07 -8.94 -11.37
N SER A 113 7.99 -9.77 -12.41
CA SER A 113 9.15 -10.46 -12.99
C SER A 113 10.20 -9.49 -13.55
N GLN A 114 9.77 -8.36 -14.09
CA GLN A 114 10.67 -7.31 -14.59
C GLN A 114 11.51 -6.69 -13.47
N VAL A 115 10.90 -6.45 -12.29
CA VAL A 115 11.62 -5.96 -11.11
C VAL A 115 12.63 -7.02 -10.61
N TYR A 116 12.20 -8.27 -10.50
CA TYR A 116 13.09 -9.39 -10.13
C TYR A 116 14.29 -9.49 -11.07
N LYS A 117 14.03 -9.42 -12.38
CA LYS A 117 15.08 -9.47 -13.40
C LYS A 117 16.06 -8.29 -13.27
N GLN A 118 15.56 -7.07 -13.11
CA GLN A 118 16.42 -5.89 -12.94
C GLN A 118 17.28 -6.00 -11.68
N MET A 119 16.72 -6.48 -10.56
CA MET A 119 17.52 -6.73 -9.35
C MET A 119 18.60 -7.77 -9.59
N LYS A 120 18.28 -8.87 -10.27
CA LYS A 120 19.25 -9.91 -10.61
C LYS A 120 20.39 -9.40 -11.47
N ASP A 121 20.08 -8.52 -12.42
CA ASP A 121 21.07 -7.98 -13.36
C ASP A 121 21.92 -6.84 -12.74
N SER A 122 21.38 -6.11 -11.74
CA SER A 122 21.99 -4.87 -11.22
C SER A 122 22.58 -5.00 -9.81
N CYS A 123 22.09 -5.94 -9.00
CA CYS A 123 22.47 -6.04 -7.57
C CYS A 123 23.67 -6.96 -7.36
N SER A 124 24.72 -6.45 -6.74
CA SER A 124 25.96 -7.20 -6.51
C SER A 124 25.79 -8.34 -5.47
N SER A 125 24.84 -8.21 -4.56
CA SER A 125 24.55 -9.19 -3.51
C SER A 125 23.26 -9.96 -3.75
N PHE A 126 22.77 -10.01 -4.99
CA PHE A 126 21.48 -10.61 -5.33
C PHE A 126 21.28 -12.01 -4.72
N ALA A 127 22.27 -12.88 -4.82
CA ALA A 127 22.21 -14.24 -4.28
C ALA A 127 21.91 -14.31 -2.76
N LYS A 128 22.26 -13.24 -2.00
CA LYS A 128 21.96 -13.17 -0.56
C LYS A 128 20.51 -12.79 -0.27
N ILE A 129 19.91 -11.97 -1.15
CA ILE A 129 18.58 -11.43 -0.96
C ILE A 129 17.52 -12.21 -1.75
N GLU A 130 17.90 -13.00 -2.75
CA GLU A 130 17.00 -13.79 -3.57
C GLU A 130 15.99 -14.65 -2.76
N PRO A 131 16.38 -15.31 -1.63
CA PRO A 131 15.45 -16.08 -0.81
C PRO A 131 14.34 -15.25 -0.12
N GLN A 132 14.46 -13.92 -0.12
CA GLN A 132 13.47 -13.00 0.41
C GLN A 132 12.45 -12.59 -0.68
N ILE A 133 12.75 -12.80 -1.97
CA ILE A 133 11.98 -12.29 -3.10
C ILE A 133 10.98 -13.33 -3.58
N ILE A 134 9.73 -12.91 -3.73
CA ILE A 134 8.62 -13.67 -4.29
C ILE A 134 8.17 -12.93 -5.55
N SER A 135 8.34 -13.55 -6.70
CA SER A 135 7.90 -13.00 -7.97
C SER A 135 6.95 -13.99 -8.64
N PRO A 136 5.63 -13.88 -8.38
CA PRO A 136 4.67 -14.78 -8.99
C PRO A 136 4.57 -14.53 -10.50
N ASP A 137 4.59 -15.60 -11.27
CA ASP A 137 4.28 -15.56 -12.70
C ASP A 137 2.75 -15.48 -12.85
N LEU A 138 2.27 -14.32 -13.34
CA LEU A 138 0.85 -14.02 -13.53
C LEU A 138 0.60 -13.49 -14.92
N SER A 139 -0.33 -14.10 -15.62
CA SER A 139 -0.88 -13.57 -16.87
C SER A 139 -1.76 -12.34 -16.59
N MET A 140 -2.03 -11.56 -17.63
CA MET A 140 -2.90 -10.38 -17.52
C MET A 140 -4.26 -10.76 -16.91
N ASN A 141 -4.70 -9.99 -15.91
CA ASN A 141 -5.92 -10.19 -15.11
C ASN A 141 -5.90 -11.44 -14.20
N GLU A 142 -4.81 -12.16 -14.08
CA GLU A 142 -4.68 -13.21 -13.08
C GLU A 142 -4.35 -12.63 -11.70
N SER A 143 -4.69 -13.40 -10.68
CA SER A 143 -4.36 -13.06 -9.29
C SER A 143 -3.83 -14.28 -8.53
N LYS A 144 -3.04 -14.01 -7.50
CA LYS A 144 -2.53 -15.02 -6.58
C LYS A 144 -2.52 -14.50 -5.15
N ARG A 145 -3.12 -15.24 -4.24
CA ARG A 145 -3.03 -14.97 -2.82
C ARG A 145 -1.76 -15.60 -2.25
N ILE A 146 -0.97 -14.80 -1.55
CA ILE A 146 0.31 -15.18 -0.94
C ILE A 146 0.19 -14.94 0.56
N ILE A 147 0.48 -15.96 1.36
CA ILE A 147 0.45 -15.88 2.82
C ILE A 147 1.85 -15.49 3.30
N ILE A 148 1.91 -14.46 4.14
CA ILE A 148 3.13 -13.96 4.77
C ILE A 148 2.88 -13.92 6.28
N ASN A 149 3.52 -14.78 7.03
CA ASN A 149 3.30 -14.88 8.48
C ASN A 149 1.81 -14.94 8.85
N ASP A 150 1.29 -13.93 9.54
CA ASP A 150 -0.09 -13.86 10.05
C ASP A 150 -1.05 -13.07 9.14
N PHE A 151 -0.59 -12.60 7.98
CA PHE A 151 -1.43 -11.87 7.01
C PHE A 151 -1.27 -12.42 5.59
N SER A 152 -2.02 -11.92 4.65
CA SER A 152 -1.91 -12.34 3.25
C SER A 152 -2.03 -11.16 2.29
N VAL A 153 -1.50 -11.35 1.09
CA VAL A 153 -1.59 -10.38 0.01
C VAL A 153 -2.14 -11.07 -1.23
N THR A 154 -3.22 -10.53 -1.80
CA THR A 154 -3.65 -10.89 -3.14
C THR A 154 -2.92 -9.99 -4.13
N THR A 155 -2.04 -10.59 -4.92
CA THR A 155 -1.31 -9.93 -6.01
C THR A 155 -2.12 -10.10 -7.28
N ILE A 156 -2.38 -9.02 -8.00
CA ILE A 156 -3.22 -8.99 -9.19
C ILE A 156 -2.42 -8.40 -10.35
N ARG A 157 -2.31 -9.12 -11.47
CA ARG A 157 -1.66 -8.60 -12.68
C ARG A 157 -2.61 -7.63 -13.39
N MET A 158 -2.30 -6.33 -13.32
CA MET A 158 -3.06 -5.24 -13.91
C MET A 158 -2.32 -4.65 -15.09
N GLN A 159 -3.05 -4.14 -16.08
CA GLN A 159 -2.45 -3.37 -17.17
C GLN A 159 -1.94 -2.04 -16.61
N HIS A 160 -0.68 -1.70 -16.94
CA HIS A 160 -0.06 -0.43 -16.61
C HIS A 160 -0.60 0.71 -17.49
N GLY A 161 -0.69 1.93 -16.94
CA GLY A 161 -1.09 3.13 -17.65
C GLY A 161 -2.54 3.50 -17.47
N THR A 162 -2.96 4.58 -18.13
CA THR A 162 -4.30 5.17 -18.05
C THR A 162 -4.92 5.29 -19.42
N ASP A 163 -6.26 5.26 -19.52
CA ASP A 163 -6.97 5.47 -20.76
C ASP A 163 -6.76 6.87 -21.36
N ARG A 164 -6.63 7.92 -20.52
CA ARG A 164 -6.34 9.30 -20.96
C ARG A 164 -4.96 9.43 -21.60
N ARG A 165 -3.97 8.69 -21.09
CA ARG A 165 -2.64 8.62 -21.71
C ARG A 165 -2.69 7.89 -23.04
N LEU A 166 -3.52 6.86 -23.12
CA LEU A 166 -3.69 6.06 -24.34
C LEU A 166 -4.30 6.87 -25.49
N GLU A 167 -5.17 7.85 -25.19
CA GLU A 167 -5.80 8.71 -26.19
C GLU A 167 -4.84 9.71 -26.87
N GLY A 168 -3.68 9.99 -26.27
CA GLY A 168 -2.71 10.99 -26.78
C GLY A 168 -1.30 10.45 -27.04
N LEU A 169 -1.07 9.16 -26.79
CA LEU A 169 0.26 8.56 -26.94
C LEU A 169 0.56 8.16 -28.38
N SER A 170 1.86 8.23 -28.74
CA SER A 170 2.34 7.59 -29.96
C SER A 170 2.21 6.06 -29.85
N ASN A 171 2.17 5.35 -30.97
CA ASN A 171 2.13 3.89 -30.98
C ASN A 171 3.33 3.24 -30.24
N SER A 172 4.48 3.92 -30.19
CA SER A 172 5.66 3.45 -29.45
C SER A 172 5.46 3.53 -27.93
N ASP A 173 4.88 4.64 -27.45
CA ASP A 173 4.63 4.86 -26.03
C ASP A 173 3.57 3.88 -25.51
N TYR A 174 2.51 3.65 -26.30
CA TYR A 174 1.48 2.66 -26.01
C TYR A 174 2.09 1.25 -25.82
N THR A 175 2.98 0.85 -26.73
CA THR A 175 3.64 -0.46 -26.67
C THR A 175 4.52 -0.63 -25.44
N GLU A 176 5.14 0.43 -24.95
CA GLU A 176 5.94 0.41 -23.72
C GLU A 176 5.07 0.24 -22.48
N TYR A 177 3.98 1.00 -22.39
CA TYR A 177 3.03 0.87 -21.28
C TYR A 177 2.39 -0.52 -21.21
N GLU A 178 2.00 -1.11 -22.33
CA GLU A 178 1.44 -2.48 -22.35
C GLU A 178 2.44 -3.54 -21.89
N LYS A 179 3.73 -3.34 -22.17
CA LYS A 179 4.80 -4.28 -21.78
C LYS A 179 5.21 -4.16 -20.32
N THR A 180 4.91 -3.03 -19.67
CA THR A 180 5.26 -2.85 -18.27
C THR A 180 4.37 -3.70 -17.38
N GLU A 181 4.99 -4.59 -16.61
CA GLU A 181 4.28 -5.38 -15.62
C GLU A 181 3.90 -4.50 -14.44
N ASN A 182 2.61 -4.37 -14.17
CA ASN A 182 2.11 -3.71 -12.97
C ASN A 182 1.31 -4.69 -12.12
N PHE A 183 1.63 -4.75 -10.83
CA PHE A 183 0.87 -5.48 -9.84
C PHE A 183 0.03 -4.52 -9.00
N GLY A 184 -1.29 -4.76 -8.98
CA GLY A 184 -2.14 -4.28 -7.91
C GLY A 184 -2.06 -5.25 -6.73
N TYR A 185 -2.19 -4.72 -5.52
CA TYR A 185 -2.14 -5.49 -4.29
C TYR A 185 -3.39 -5.28 -3.45
N VAL A 186 -3.98 -6.36 -2.93
CA VAL A 186 -4.89 -6.30 -1.80
C VAL A 186 -4.17 -6.90 -0.60
N VAL A 187 -3.84 -6.06 0.37
CA VAL A 187 -3.27 -6.48 1.64
C VAL A 187 -4.41 -6.80 2.60
N HIS A 188 -4.47 -8.03 3.08
CA HIS A 188 -5.47 -8.50 4.02
C HIS A 188 -4.89 -8.49 5.43
N PHE A 189 -5.20 -7.45 6.18
CA PHE A 189 -4.97 -7.41 7.62
C PHE A 189 -6.20 -8.02 8.31
N ASP A 190 -6.08 -8.84 9.30
CA ASP A 190 -7.19 -9.50 10.03
C ASP A 190 -8.63 -9.17 9.54
N LYS A 191 -9.12 -7.95 9.82
CA LYS A 191 -10.47 -7.48 9.47
C LYS A 191 -10.50 -6.34 8.47
N LYS A 192 -9.36 -5.87 7.97
CA LYS A 192 -9.22 -4.72 7.08
C LYS A 192 -8.50 -5.10 5.80
N ASN A 193 -8.94 -4.53 4.69
CA ASN A 193 -8.35 -4.77 3.39
C ASN A 193 -7.91 -3.45 2.75
N VAL A 194 -6.66 -3.40 2.33
CA VAL A 194 -6.06 -2.24 1.66
C VAL A 194 -5.77 -2.61 0.22
N PHE A 195 -6.35 -1.89 -0.72
CA PHE A 195 -6.08 -2.03 -2.15
C PHE A 195 -5.13 -0.93 -2.62
N HIS A 196 -4.09 -1.31 -3.34
CA HIS A 196 -3.14 -0.41 -4.00
C HIS A 196 -2.99 -0.80 -5.46
N GLN A 197 -3.40 0.09 -6.38
CA GLN A 197 -3.45 -0.24 -7.80
C GLN A 197 -2.10 -0.15 -8.53
N GLY A 198 -1.04 0.43 -7.90
CA GLY A 198 0.14 0.85 -8.61
C GLY A 198 -0.23 1.90 -9.66
N ASP A 199 0.29 1.76 -10.87
CA ASP A 199 -0.06 2.58 -12.03
C ASP A 199 -1.09 1.93 -12.96
N GLY A 200 -1.89 1.01 -12.44
CA GLY A 200 -2.99 0.39 -13.19
C GLY A 200 -4.28 1.19 -13.08
N CYS A 201 -4.70 1.90 -14.14
CA CYS A 201 -5.98 2.61 -14.16
C CYS A 201 -7.18 1.66 -13.98
N LEU A 202 -8.15 2.03 -13.14
CA LEU A 202 -9.34 1.19 -12.87
C LEU A 202 -10.15 0.90 -14.12
N ARG A 203 -10.32 1.88 -15.00
CA ARG A 203 -11.19 1.79 -16.20
C ARG A 203 -10.76 0.70 -17.18
N ILE A 204 -9.46 0.48 -17.34
CA ILE A 204 -8.91 -0.53 -18.24
C ILE A 204 -8.66 -1.88 -17.56
N ASN A 205 -8.87 -1.96 -16.25
CA ASN A 205 -8.60 -3.13 -15.43
C ASN A 205 -9.85 -3.76 -14.79
N ASP A 206 -11.04 -3.53 -15.36
CA ASP A 206 -12.31 -4.05 -14.83
C ASP A 206 -12.33 -5.57 -14.64
N LYS A 207 -11.64 -6.31 -15.51
CA LYS A 207 -11.49 -7.77 -15.39
C LYS A 207 -10.60 -8.15 -14.22
N ALA A 208 -9.49 -7.42 -14.03
CA ALA A 208 -8.56 -7.66 -12.93
C ALA A 208 -9.24 -7.40 -11.57
N LEU A 209 -10.06 -6.34 -11.48
CA LEU A 209 -10.79 -5.98 -10.27
C LEU A 209 -11.80 -7.05 -9.82
N LYS A 210 -12.31 -7.89 -10.72
CA LYS A 210 -13.18 -9.02 -10.38
C LYS A 210 -12.50 -10.10 -9.54
N ASN A 211 -11.18 -10.09 -9.43
CA ASN A 211 -10.43 -10.96 -8.53
C ASN A 211 -10.43 -10.46 -7.07
N ILE A 212 -10.98 -9.27 -6.82
CA ILE A 212 -11.13 -8.73 -5.47
C ILE A 212 -12.46 -9.26 -4.93
N ASP A 213 -12.38 -10.22 -4.02
CA ASP A 213 -13.52 -10.96 -3.46
C ASP A 213 -13.94 -10.48 -2.06
N CYS A 214 -13.38 -9.34 -1.61
CA CYS A 214 -13.65 -8.74 -0.31
C CYS A 214 -13.92 -7.24 -0.43
N PRO A 215 -14.69 -6.63 0.50
CA PRO A 215 -14.79 -5.18 0.57
C PRO A 215 -13.44 -4.56 0.93
N ILE A 216 -13.19 -3.37 0.40
CA ILE A 216 -11.95 -2.63 0.60
C ILE A 216 -12.17 -1.52 1.61
N ASP A 217 -11.40 -1.49 2.69
CA ASP A 217 -11.46 -0.41 3.68
C ASP A 217 -10.74 0.85 3.17
N ILE A 218 -9.60 0.65 2.49
CA ILE A 218 -8.78 1.73 1.95
C ILE A 218 -8.37 1.39 0.51
N ALA A 219 -8.75 2.21 -0.46
CA ALA A 219 -8.31 2.10 -1.85
C ALA A 219 -7.35 3.23 -2.21
N HIS A 220 -6.17 2.87 -2.73
CA HIS A 220 -5.23 3.82 -3.31
C HIS A 220 -5.42 3.93 -4.79
N LEU A 221 -5.73 5.13 -5.24
CA LEU A 221 -5.97 5.46 -6.63
C LEU A 221 -4.95 6.49 -7.12
N SER A 222 -4.50 6.34 -8.35
CA SER A 222 -3.71 7.36 -9.02
C SER A 222 -4.57 8.60 -9.29
N TYR A 223 -3.97 9.79 -9.25
CA TYR A 223 -4.63 11.02 -9.70
C TYR A 223 -5.19 10.94 -11.13
N PHE A 224 -4.69 10.04 -11.94
CA PHE A 224 -5.21 9.80 -13.28
C PHE A 224 -6.60 9.18 -13.29
N ASP A 225 -7.02 8.58 -12.17
CA ASP A 225 -8.36 8.01 -11.96
C ASP A 225 -9.32 8.98 -11.26
N TRP A 226 -8.96 10.28 -11.17
CA TRP A 226 -9.82 11.30 -10.61
C TRP A 226 -10.92 11.69 -11.61
N ASP A 227 -11.91 10.83 -11.76
CA ASP A 227 -13.07 11.06 -12.62
C ASP A 227 -14.29 10.27 -12.12
N SER A 228 -15.48 10.64 -12.62
CA SER A 228 -16.74 10.04 -12.20
C SER A 228 -16.85 8.54 -12.51
N ILE A 229 -16.26 8.08 -13.60
CA ILE A 229 -16.33 6.65 -14.00
C ILE A 229 -15.48 5.81 -13.05
N SER A 230 -14.26 6.24 -12.75
CA SER A 230 -13.39 5.56 -11.77
C SER A 230 -14.05 5.52 -10.40
N MET A 231 -14.70 6.61 -9.98
CA MET A 231 -15.43 6.64 -8.70
C MET A 231 -16.66 5.72 -8.68
N GLU A 232 -17.34 5.51 -9.80
CA GLU A 232 -18.41 4.50 -9.91
C GLU A 232 -17.85 3.07 -9.79
N ILE A 233 -16.69 2.79 -10.38
CA ILE A 233 -15.99 1.50 -10.22
C ILE A 233 -15.63 1.28 -8.74
N VAL A 234 -15.09 2.29 -8.07
CA VAL A 234 -14.78 2.22 -6.63
C VAL A 234 -15.99 1.83 -5.81
N LYS A 235 -17.14 2.48 -6.06
CA LYS A 235 -18.38 2.20 -5.31
C LYS A 235 -18.96 0.83 -5.62
N ARG A 236 -18.96 0.43 -6.89
CA ARG A 236 -19.60 -0.80 -7.36
C ARG A 236 -18.75 -2.03 -7.10
N ASP A 237 -17.47 -1.99 -7.48
CA ASP A 237 -16.58 -3.16 -7.53
C ASP A 237 -15.70 -3.27 -6.29
N LEU A 238 -15.03 -2.19 -5.87
CA LEU A 238 -14.20 -2.20 -4.68
C LEU A 238 -15.00 -2.06 -3.38
N LYS A 239 -16.15 -1.37 -3.44
CA LYS A 239 -16.98 -1.05 -2.27
C LYS A 239 -16.15 -0.39 -1.16
N ALA A 240 -15.23 0.49 -1.57
CA ALA A 240 -14.26 1.09 -0.66
C ALA A 240 -14.93 2.08 0.30
N ASP A 241 -14.54 2.04 1.58
CA ASP A 241 -14.95 3.02 2.58
C ASP A 241 -14.15 4.31 2.47
N ASN A 242 -12.85 4.20 2.18
CA ASN A 242 -11.90 5.31 2.07
C ASN A 242 -11.15 5.23 0.75
N VAL A 243 -10.90 6.39 0.14
CA VAL A 243 -10.06 6.53 -1.06
C VAL A 243 -8.93 7.50 -0.77
N ILE A 244 -7.71 7.09 -1.03
CA ILE A 244 -6.51 7.91 -0.96
C ILE A 244 -5.98 8.12 -2.38
N PHE A 245 -5.85 9.37 -2.80
CA PHE A 245 -5.22 9.68 -4.08
C PHE A 245 -3.71 9.81 -3.94
N MET A 246 -2.99 9.21 -4.87
CA MET A 246 -1.54 9.14 -4.94
C MET A 246 -1.03 9.48 -6.35
N HIS A 247 0.28 9.43 -6.59
CA HIS A 247 0.92 9.65 -7.90
C HIS A 247 0.76 11.09 -8.39
N GLY A 248 0.95 12.07 -7.50
CA GLY A 248 0.82 13.50 -7.80
C GLY A 248 2.15 14.27 -7.78
N THR A 249 2.15 15.44 -8.42
CA THR A 249 3.32 16.33 -8.47
C THR A 249 3.58 17.08 -7.16
N LYS A 250 2.55 17.20 -6.33
CA LYS A 250 2.59 17.85 -5.01
C LYS A 250 1.63 17.15 -4.06
N PRO A 251 1.85 17.26 -2.75
CA PRO A 251 0.81 16.90 -1.81
C PRO A 251 -0.48 17.63 -2.17
N ALA A 252 -1.59 16.93 -2.09
CA ALA A 252 -2.88 17.32 -2.68
C ALA A 252 -3.57 18.50 -1.99
N LYS A 253 -2.91 19.61 -1.77
CA LYS A 253 -3.49 20.80 -1.14
C LYS A 253 -4.60 21.51 -1.94
N GLU A 254 -4.74 21.17 -3.24
CA GLU A 254 -5.53 22.00 -4.16
C GLU A 254 -6.70 21.26 -4.83
N LEU A 255 -6.94 20.00 -4.49
CA LEU A 255 -8.16 19.36 -4.95
C LEU A 255 -9.30 19.76 -4.03
N ASP A 256 -10.32 20.33 -4.64
CA ASP A 256 -11.52 20.84 -3.97
C ASP A 256 -12.24 19.67 -3.25
N SER A 257 -11.79 19.40 -2.02
CA SER A 257 -12.34 18.34 -1.18
C SER A 257 -13.78 18.62 -0.76
N GLU A 258 -14.29 19.85 -0.97
CA GLU A 258 -15.66 20.23 -0.62
C GLU A 258 -16.70 19.48 -1.42
N GLN A 259 -16.39 19.10 -2.67
CA GLN A 259 -17.31 18.33 -3.53
C GLN A 259 -17.61 16.92 -3.01
N PHE A 260 -16.79 16.41 -2.11
CA PHE A 260 -16.84 15.02 -1.63
C PHE A 260 -17.10 14.90 -0.13
N GLN A 261 -17.33 16.02 0.57
CA GLN A 261 -17.64 15.99 1.99
C GLN A 261 -19.01 15.31 2.24
N GLY A 262 -19.01 14.30 3.10
CA GLY A 262 -20.22 13.59 3.51
C GLY A 262 -20.71 12.52 2.54
N VAL A 263 -19.96 12.18 1.49
CA VAL A 263 -20.28 11.11 0.53
C VAL A 263 -19.32 9.94 0.73
N LYS A 264 -19.85 8.70 0.78
CA LYS A 264 -19.00 7.48 0.71
C LYS A 264 -18.59 7.23 -0.76
N PRO A 265 -17.35 6.82 -1.02
CA PRO A 265 -16.22 6.68 -0.08
C PRO A 265 -15.73 8.03 0.46
N GLN A 266 -15.15 8.03 1.67
CA GLN A 266 -14.45 9.21 2.19
C GLN A 266 -13.16 9.41 1.39
N ILE A 267 -12.94 10.63 0.87
CA ILE A 267 -11.74 10.97 0.14
C ILE A 267 -10.72 11.60 1.08
N ILE A 268 -9.51 11.06 1.05
CA ILE A 268 -8.43 11.40 1.97
C ILE A 268 -7.21 11.84 1.17
N PHE A 269 -6.63 12.96 1.56
CA PHE A 269 -5.39 13.48 0.99
C PHE A 269 -4.31 13.53 2.06
N PHE A 270 -3.11 13.12 1.69
CA PHE A 270 -1.90 13.32 2.48
C PHE A 270 -1.17 14.55 1.96
N ASN A 271 -0.76 15.43 2.87
CA ASN A 271 -0.22 16.74 2.52
C ASN A 271 1.31 16.82 2.61
N GLN A 272 1.94 15.88 3.28
CA GLN A 272 3.39 15.87 3.46
C GLN A 272 3.92 14.48 3.74
N GLU A 273 5.18 14.28 3.41
CA GLU A 273 5.93 13.08 3.76
C GLU A 273 5.89 12.81 5.27
N LEU A 274 5.72 11.54 5.64
CA LEU A 274 5.57 11.02 7.01
C LEU A 274 4.28 11.47 7.75
N GLU A 275 3.33 12.10 7.05
CA GLU A 275 1.99 12.25 7.60
C GLU A 275 1.35 10.88 7.79
N SER A 276 0.68 10.68 8.93
CA SER A 276 0.02 9.41 9.27
C SER A 276 -1.45 9.60 9.57
N ARG A 277 -2.25 8.60 9.22
CA ARG A 277 -3.69 8.50 9.51
C ARG A 277 -4.02 7.13 10.06
N ILE A 278 -4.97 7.07 11.00
CA ILE A 278 -5.50 5.83 11.58
C ILE A 278 -6.87 5.59 10.97
N PHE A 279 -7.14 4.33 10.63
CA PHE A 279 -8.39 3.84 10.06
C PHE A 279 -8.93 2.73 10.97
N ASP A 280 -10.08 3.04 11.60
CA ASP A 280 -10.80 2.17 12.54
C ASP A 280 -11.71 1.15 11.84
#